data_a8ae2049e4f3f447ea943e991cf6c842
#
_entry.id   a8ae2049e4f3f447ea943e991cf6c842
#
_cell.length_a   1.000
_cell.length_b   1.000
_cell.length_c   1.000
_cell.angle_alpha   90.00
_cell.angle_beta   90.00
_cell.angle_gamma   90.00
#
_symmetry.space_group_name_H-M   'P 1'
#
loop_
_entity.id
_entity.type
_entity.pdbx_description
1 polymer ?
#
loop_
_entity_poly.entity_id
_entity_poly.type
_entity_poly.pdbx_seq_one_letter_code
_entity_poly.pdbx_strand_id
1 'polypeptide(L)'
;LQAHGVTFTPRVKLEGFDSSPSGIVVHTENGPLEADLVLIAVGVAPEVKLAAEAGIVLGNSGAIAVNGHQQTNVPFVYAAGDCCESYHRVSRKPVFIPLGDTANKQGRVAGANIGGQDVTFPGIVGSQCFKVFGLAVASTGITEDEARQAG
;
A
#
# COMPACT_ATOMS: atom_id res chain seq x y z
N LEU A 1 17.37 -6.71 15.03
CA LEU A 1 17.21 -5.27 15.31
C LEU A 1 17.97 -4.89 16.59
N GLN A 2 17.72 -5.53 17.73
CA GLN A 2 18.36 -5.20 19.02
C GLN A 2 19.89 -5.23 18.95
N ALA A 3 20.52 -6.17 18.25
CA ALA A 3 21.96 -6.22 18.03
C ALA A 3 22.54 -5.00 17.28
N HIS A 4 21.68 -4.17 16.69
CA HIS A 4 22.04 -2.92 16.03
C HIS A 4 21.56 -1.68 16.78
N GLY A 5 21.30 -1.79 18.09
CA GLY A 5 20.87 -0.67 18.93
C GLY A 5 19.43 -0.21 18.72
N VAL A 6 18.59 -1.00 18.02
CA VAL A 6 17.18 -0.66 17.82
C VAL A 6 16.34 -1.17 18.99
N THR A 7 15.66 -0.25 19.68
CA THR A 7 14.62 -0.61 20.66
C THR A 7 13.31 -0.82 19.94
N PHE A 8 12.69 -1.97 20.13
CA PHE A 8 11.39 -2.30 19.55
C PHE A 8 10.34 -2.38 20.65
N THR A 9 9.34 -1.49 20.58
CA THR A 9 8.25 -1.40 21.55
C THR A 9 6.92 -1.61 20.82
N PRO A 10 6.43 -2.85 20.72
CA PRO A 10 5.21 -3.16 19.98
C PRO A 10 3.96 -2.74 20.73
N ARG A 11 2.87 -2.55 20.01
CA ARG A 11 1.52 -2.27 20.55
C ARG A 11 1.46 -1.02 21.43
N VAL A 12 2.21 0.01 21.09
CA VAL A 12 2.17 1.31 21.75
C VAL A 12 1.34 2.27 20.90
N LYS A 13 0.33 2.86 21.50
CA LYS A 13 -0.49 3.89 20.85
C LYS A 13 0.27 5.20 20.81
N LEU A 14 0.39 5.76 19.61
CA LEU A 14 0.89 7.11 19.40
C LEU A 14 -0.25 8.11 19.63
N GLU A 15 0.00 9.17 20.44
CA GLU A 15 -1.00 10.17 20.79
C GLU A 15 -0.73 11.55 20.18
N GLY A 16 0.53 11.89 19.94
CA GLY A 16 0.89 13.18 19.34
C GLY A 16 2.38 13.48 19.35
N PHE A 17 2.70 14.68 18.90
CA PHE A 17 4.06 15.20 18.83
C PHE A 17 4.09 16.66 19.28
N ASP A 18 5.09 17.03 20.05
CA ASP A 18 5.42 18.42 20.37
C ASP A 18 6.86 18.73 20.00
N SER A 19 7.12 19.97 19.64
CA SER A 19 8.48 20.48 19.50
C SER A 19 9.04 20.88 20.85
N SER A 20 10.29 20.55 21.11
CA SER A 20 11.04 21.00 22.28
C SER A 20 12.34 21.69 21.89
N PRO A 21 12.99 22.43 22.77
CA PRO A 21 14.30 23.04 22.49
C PRO A 21 15.39 22.02 22.15
N SER A 22 15.23 20.77 22.61
CA SER A 22 16.18 19.66 22.41
C SER A 22 15.78 18.71 21.28
N GLY A 23 14.63 18.90 20.58
CA GLY A 23 14.16 18.00 19.53
C GLY A 23 12.65 17.85 19.49
N ILE A 24 12.18 16.64 19.40
CA ILE A 24 10.75 16.30 19.30
C ILE A 24 10.37 15.42 20.50
N VAL A 25 9.26 15.74 21.14
CA VAL A 25 8.64 14.90 22.17
C VAL A 25 7.51 14.11 21.50
N VAL A 26 7.62 12.79 21.51
CA VAL A 26 6.59 11.86 21.01
C VAL A 26 5.73 11.41 22.18
N HIS A 27 4.45 11.74 22.18
CA HIS A 27 3.51 11.32 23.20
C HIS A 27 2.96 9.94 22.89
N THR A 28 3.08 9.02 23.86
CA THR A 28 2.55 7.67 23.76
C THR A 28 1.77 7.30 25.02
N GLU A 29 0.91 6.30 24.95
CA GLU A 29 0.19 5.78 26.12
C GLU A 29 1.11 5.30 27.26
N ASN A 30 2.37 5.00 26.96
CA ASN A 30 3.38 4.57 27.94
C ASN A 30 4.26 5.73 28.45
N GLY A 31 3.93 6.96 28.08
CA GLY A 31 4.66 8.17 28.43
C GLY A 31 5.42 8.79 27.25
N PRO A 32 6.02 9.96 27.46
CA PRO A 32 6.74 10.69 26.42
C PRO A 32 8.09 10.06 26.10
N LEU A 33 8.49 10.18 24.83
CA LEU A 33 9.81 9.80 24.30
C LEU A 33 10.43 11.02 23.63
N GLU A 34 11.69 11.31 23.91
CA GLU A 34 12.45 12.36 23.23
C GLU A 34 13.18 11.79 22.01
N ALA A 35 13.18 12.54 20.91
CA ALA A 35 13.84 12.15 19.66
C ALA A 35 14.38 13.38 18.91
N ASP A 36 15.53 13.22 18.26
CA ASP A 36 16.09 14.22 17.36
C ASP A 36 15.33 14.26 16.02
N LEU A 37 14.82 13.09 15.60
CA LEU A 37 14.06 12.91 14.37
C LEU A 37 12.98 11.85 14.57
N VAL A 38 11.79 12.09 13.98
CA VAL A 38 10.69 11.13 13.98
C VAL A 38 10.33 10.78 12.55
N LEU A 39 10.36 9.49 12.21
CA LEU A 39 9.87 8.95 10.96
C LEU A 39 8.50 8.32 11.16
N ILE A 40 7.48 8.88 10.50
CA ILE A 40 6.12 8.33 10.52
C ILE A 40 5.95 7.35 9.35
N ALA A 41 5.78 6.08 9.66
CA ALA A 41 5.62 5.00 8.68
C ALA A 41 4.44 4.09 9.08
N VAL A 42 3.25 4.68 9.19
CA VAL A 42 2.01 4.03 9.70
C VAL A 42 1.11 3.45 8.61
N GLY A 43 1.63 3.27 7.42
CA GLY A 43 0.89 2.82 6.24
C GLY A 43 0.36 3.98 5.39
N VAL A 44 -0.35 3.62 4.33
CA VAL A 44 -0.89 4.55 3.33
C VAL A 44 -2.34 4.23 3.02
N ALA A 45 -3.11 5.23 2.64
CA ALA A 45 -4.45 5.09 2.10
C ALA A 45 -4.46 5.62 0.65
N PRO A 46 -5.27 5.06 -0.25
CA PRO A 46 -5.37 5.56 -1.60
C PRO A 46 -6.04 6.94 -1.63
N GLU A 47 -5.45 7.90 -2.34
CA GLU A 47 -6.10 9.20 -2.58
C GLU A 47 -7.13 9.05 -3.71
N VAL A 48 -8.40 9.02 -3.35
CA VAL A 48 -9.51 8.69 -4.26
C VAL A 48 -10.60 9.75 -4.30
N LYS A 49 -10.43 10.87 -3.58
CA LYS A 49 -11.47 11.90 -3.45
C LYS A 49 -11.95 12.39 -4.81
N LEU A 50 -11.04 12.81 -5.69
CA LEU A 50 -11.37 13.28 -7.02
C LEU A 50 -12.10 12.21 -7.86
N ALA A 51 -11.67 10.95 -7.76
CA ALA A 51 -12.29 9.84 -8.47
C ALA A 51 -13.73 9.59 -7.99
N ALA A 52 -13.95 9.60 -6.67
CA ALA A 52 -15.28 9.42 -6.07
C ALA A 52 -16.23 10.57 -6.46
N GLU A 53 -15.76 11.82 -6.42
CA GLU A 53 -16.52 13.00 -6.85
C GLU A 53 -16.89 12.95 -8.35
N ALA A 54 -16.05 12.30 -9.17
CA ALA A 54 -16.32 12.07 -10.59
C ALA A 54 -17.22 10.85 -10.88
N GLY A 55 -17.74 10.16 -9.85
CA GLY A 55 -18.60 8.98 -9.99
C GLY A 55 -17.84 7.70 -10.35
N ILE A 56 -16.53 7.67 -10.15
CA ILE A 56 -15.74 6.46 -10.32
C ILE A 56 -15.96 5.53 -9.12
N VAL A 57 -16.25 4.26 -9.40
CA VAL A 57 -16.52 3.25 -8.37
C VAL A 57 -15.23 2.91 -7.62
N LEU A 58 -15.33 2.91 -6.30
CA LEU A 58 -14.30 2.38 -5.42
C LEU A 58 -14.60 0.93 -5.07
N GLY A 59 -13.55 0.12 -5.01
CA GLY A 59 -13.68 -1.27 -4.59
C GLY A 59 -13.78 -1.44 -3.08
N ASN A 60 -13.85 -2.69 -2.62
CA ASN A 60 -13.99 -3.01 -1.20
C ASN A 60 -12.79 -2.60 -0.35
N SER A 61 -11.63 -2.41 -0.95
CA SER A 61 -10.43 -1.90 -0.28
C SER A 61 -10.41 -0.38 -0.10
N GLY A 62 -11.38 0.33 -0.68
CA GLY A 62 -11.42 1.79 -0.73
C GLY A 62 -10.61 2.41 -1.87
N ALA A 63 -9.86 1.61 -2.64
CA ALA A 63 -9.14 2.06 -3.84
C ALA A 63 -10.05 2.03 -5.08
N ILE A 64 -9.62 2.67 -6.18
CA ILE A 64 -10.39 2.70 -7.43
C ILE A 64 -10.52 1.28 -7.99
N ALA A 65 -11.76 0.85 -8.27
CA ALA A 65 -12.01 -0.41 -8.93
C ALA A 65 -11.66 -0.32 -10.42
N VAL A 66 -10.87 -1.28 -10.91
CA VAL A 66 -10.48 -1.39 -12.31
C VAL A 66 -10.61 -2.82 -12.80
N ASN A 67 -10.83 -2.98 -14.11
CA ASN A 67 -10.76 -4.29 -14.76
C ASN A 67 -9.31 -4.65 -15.15
N GLY A 68 -9.11 -5.80 -15.78
CA GLY A 68 -7.79 -6.25 -16.25
C GLY A 68 -7.11 -5.31 -17.25
N HIS A 69 -7.86 -4.46 -17.94
CA HIS A 69 -7.33 -3.45 -18.86
C HIS A 69 -7.04 -2.10 -18.20
N GLN A 70 -7.15 -2.02 -16.87
CA GLN A 70 -7.03 -0.81 -16.05
C GLN A 70 -8.14 0.24 -16.34
N GLN A 71 -9.27 -0.18 -16.88
CA GLN A 71 -10.44 0.67 -17.10
C GLN A 71 -11.29 0.76 -15.84
N THR A 72 -11.81 1.94 -15.55
CA THR A 72 -12.82 2.19 -14.52
C THR A 72 -14.23 1.89 -15.06
N ASN A 73 -15.24 2.11 -14.22
CA ASN A 73 -16.65 2.08 -14.65
C ASN A 73 -17.03 3.23 -15.58
N VAL A 74 -16.22 4.30 -15.64
CA VAL A 74 -16.48 5.46 -16.51
C VAL A 74 -15.79 5.25 -17.85
N PRO A 75 -16.50 5.31 -19.01
CA PRO A 75 -15.91 5.13 -20.32
C PRO A 75 -14.71 6.05 -20.56
N PHE A 76 -13.65 5.52 -21.14
CA PHE A 76 -12.39 6.22 -21.47
C PHE A 76 -11.58 6.71 -20.27
N VAL A 77 -11.97 6.34 -19.04
CA VAL A 77 -11.22 6.66 -17.83
C VAL A 77 -10.50 5.41 -17.32
N TYR A 78 -9.20 5.55 -17.10
CA TYR A 78 -8.31 4.51 -16.63
C TYR A 78 -7.71 4.90 -15.28
N ALA A 79 -7.39 3.91 -14.45
CA ALA A 79 -6.64 4.13 -13.21
C ALA A 79 -5.53 3.08 -13.08
N ALA A 80 -4.37 3.50 -12.59
CA ALA A 80 -3.21 2.65 -12.42
C ALA A 80 -2.35 3.11 -11.24
N GLY A 81 -1.66 2.19 -10.59
CA GLY A 81 -0.76 2.46 -9.49
C GLY A 81 -1.44 2.49 -8.13
N ASP A 82 -0.87 3.24 -7.19
CA ASP A 82 -1.23 3.22 -5.78
C ASP A 82 -2.60 3.84 -5.44
N CYS A 83 -3.37 4.22 -6.44
CA CYS A 83 -4.76 4.69 -6.28
C CYS A 83 -5.81 3.61 -6.60
N CYS A 84 -5.45 2.50 -7.22
CA CYS A 84 -6.40 1.48 -7.68
C CYS A 84 -6.14 0.10 -7.09
N GLU A 85 -7.17 -0.76 -7.16
CA GLU A 85 -7.07 -2.16 -6.77
C GLU A 85 -6.23 -2.98 -7.76
N SER A 86 -5.65 -4.07 -7.26
CA SER A 86 -5.01 -5.11 -8.05
C SER A 86 -5.70 -6.44 -7.81
N TYR A 87 -5.88 -7.25 -8.85
CA TYR A 87 -6.35 -8.62 -8.68
C TYR A 87 -5.25 -9.48 -8.07
N HIS A 88 -5.48 -10.05 -6.89
CA HIS A 88 -4.53 -10.94 -6.23
C HIS A 88 -4.77 -12.39 -6.66
N ARG A 89 -3.80 -12.96 -7.36
CA ARG A 89 -3.94 -14.27 -8.03
C ARG A 89 -4.11 -15.45 -7.08
N VAL A 90 -3.56 -15.35 -5.86
CA VAL A 90 -3.64 -16.42 -4.86
C VAL A 90 -4.99 -16.36 -4.14
N SER A 91 -5.36 -15.21 -3.55
CA SER A 91 -6.64 -15.04 -2.87
C SER A 91 -7.84 -14.92 -3.82
N ARG A 92 -7.60 -14.68 -5.12
CA ARG A 92 -8.61 -14.48 -6.17
C ARG A 92 -9.57 -13.32 -5.87
N LYS A 93 -9.09 -12.30 -5.18
CA LYS A 93 -9.87 -11.11 -4.78
C LYS A 93 -9.13 -9.84 -5.21
N PRO A 94 -9.86 -8.73 -5.47
CA PRO A 94 -9.24 -7.41 -5.53
C PRO A 94 -8.65 -7.04 -4.17
N VAL A 95 -7.45 -6.44 -4.19
CA VAL A 95 -6.72 -6.01 -3.00
C VAL A 95 -6.07 -4.65 -3.24
N PHE A 96 -5.81 -3.92 -2.17
CA PHE A 96 -4.99 -2.72 -2.19
C PHE A 96 -3.60 -3.04 -1.62
N ILE A 97 -2.61 -3.19 -2.49
CA ILE A 97 -1.21 -3.43 -2.12
C ILE A 97 -0.36 -2.46 -2.96
N PRO A 98 -0.10 -1.23 -2.46
CA PRO A 98 0.63 -0.21 -3.19
C PRO A 98 2.13 -0.57 -3.25
N LEU A 99 2.57 -0.95 -4.43
CA LEU A 99 3.95 -1.32 -4.73
C LEU A 99 4.39 -0.69 -6.05
N GLY A 100 5.54 -0.04 -6.06
CA GLY A 100 6.05 0.69 -7.22
C GLY A 100 6.25 -0.17 -8.48
N ASP A 101 6.61 -1.44 -8.35
CA ASP A 101 6.73 -2.36 -9.48
C ASP A 101 5.34 -2.71 -10.07
N THR A 102 4.33 -2.85 -9.23
CA THR A 102 2.93 -3.03 -9.63
C THR A 102 2.41 -1.79 -10.35
N ALA A 103 2.61 -0.61 -9.74
CA ALA A 103 2.21 0.67 -10.31
C ALA A 103 2.79 0.87 -11.72
N ASN A 104 4.08 0.54 -11.90
CA ASN A 104 4.75 0.63 -13.19
C ASN A 104 4.12 -0.29 -14.26
N LYS A 105 3.81 -1.53 -13.90
CA LYS A 105 3.19 -2.50 -14.80
C LYS A 105 1.75 -2.10 -15.17
N GLN A 106 0.96 -1.68 -14.19
CA GLN A 106 -0.39 -1.18 -14.42
C GLN A 106 -0.40 0.06 -15.32
N GLY A 107 0.51 1.02 -15.07
CA GLY A 107 0.65 2.21 -15.89
C GLY A 107 0.95 1.88 -17.36
N ARG A 108 1.81 0.90 -17.62
CA ARG A 108 2.09 0.43 -18.98
C ARG A 108 0.86 -0.19 -19.65
N VAL A 109 0.08 -1.01 -18.93
CA VAL A 109 -1.16 -1.61 -19.44
C VAL A 109 -2.20 -0.53 -19.73
N ALA A 110 -2.40 0.42 -18.82
CA ALA A 110 -3.30 1.56 -19.03
C ALA A 110 -2.90 2.37 -20.26
N GLY A 111 -1.63 2.74 -20.38
CA GLY A 111 -1.11 3.51 -21.51
C GLY A 111 -1.24 2.77 -22.86
N ALA A 112 -0.98 1.46 -22.88
CA ALA A 112 -1.14 0.63 -24.08
C ALA A 112 -2.62 0.59 -24.54
N ASN A 113 -3.56 0.41 -23.60
CA ASN A 113 -4.99 0.38 -23.89
C ASN A 113 -5.53 1.76 -24.33
N ILE A 114 -5.07 2.84 -23.73
CA ILE A 114 -5.36 4.22 -24.20
C ILE A 114 -4.86 4.41 -25.64
N GLY A 115 -3.72 3.81 -25.99
CA GLY A 115 -3.15 3.80 -27.34
C GLY A 115 -3.82 2.85 -28.33
N GLY A 116 -4.93 2.20 -27.95
CA GLY A 116 -5.73 1.32 -28.83
C GLY A 116 -5.24 -0.13 -28.89
N GLN A 117 -4.32 -0.54 -27.99
CA GLN A 117 -3.95 -1.96 -27.85
C GLN A 117 -4.96 -2.70 -26.96
N ASP A 118 -4.93 -4.02 -27.01
CA ASP A 118 -5.73 -4.90 -26.14
C ASP A 118 -4.79 -5.69 -25.21
N VAL A 119 -4.39 -5.07 -24.10
CA VAL A 119 -3.43 -5.64 -23.14
C VAL A 119 -4.07 -5.77 -21.78
N THR A 120 -3.85 -6.90 -21.10
CA THR A 120 -4.36 -7.15 -19.75
C THR A 120 -3.24 -7.21 -18.71
N PHE A 121 -3.51 -6.67 -17.54
CA PHE A 121 -2.69 -6.86 -16.36
C PHE A 121 -3.04 -8.18 -15.69
N PRO A 122 -2.09 -9.13 -15.55
CA PRO A 122 -2.41 -10.47 -15.03
C PRO A 122 -2.68 -10.53 -13.54
N GLY A 123 -2.60 -9.40 -12.85
CA GLY A 123 -2.69 -9.33 -11.39
C GLY A 123 -1.35 -9.54 -10.69
N ILE A 124 -1.40 -9.65 -9.37
CA ILE A 124 -0.25 -9.75 -8.48
C ILE A 124 -0.29 -11.03 -7.63
N VAL A 125 0.84 -11.37 -7.06
CA VAL A 125 0.97 -12.42 -6.02
C VAL A 125 1.51 -11.85 -4.69
N GLY A 126 1.58 -10.52 -4.54
CA GLY A 126 2.03 -9.86 -3.33
C GLY A 126 3.53 -10.10 -3.00
N SER A 127 4.37 -10.25 -4.02
CA SER A 127 5.81 -10.46 -3.79
C SER A 127 6.50 -9.16 -3.38
N GLN A 128 7.31 -9.23 -2.34
CA GLN A 128 8.14 -8.13 -1.88
C GLN A 128 9.46 -8.65 -1.33
N CYS A 129 10.50 -7.83 -1.43
CA CYS A 129 11.77 -8.11 -0.78
C CYS A 129 12.43 -6.80 -0.33
N PHE A 130 13.09 -6.85 0.82
CA PHE A 130 13.86 -5.73 1.35
C PHE A 130 15.01 -6.24 2.22
N LYS A 131 15.93 -5.36 2.53
CA LYS A 131 17.06 -5.65 3.40
C LYS A 131 17.07 -4.69 4.59
N VAL A 132 17.22 -5.24 5.79
CA VAL A 132 17.38 -4.48 7.02
C VAL A 132 18.71 -4.90 7.65
N PHE A 133 19.69 -3.98 7.68
CA PHE A 133 21.07 -4.30 8.04
C PHE A 133 21.64 -5.46 7.22
N GLY A 134 22.04 -6.56 7.88
CA GLY A 134 22.53 -7.78 7.23
C GLY A 134 21.45 -8.78 6.87
N LEU A 135 20.19 -8.56 7.28
CA LEU A 135 19.08 -9.49 7.08
C LEU A 135 18.31 -9.16 5.80
N ALA A 136 18.23 -10.12 4.89
CA ALA A 136 17.33 -10.05 3.73
C ALA A 136 15.98 -10.68 4.10
N VAL A 137 14.90 -9.97 3.77
CA VAL A 137 13.51 -10.42 3.99
C VAL A 137 12.82 -10.47 2.64
N ALA A 138 12.14 -11.58 2.36
CA ALA A 138 11.34 -11.74 1.15
C ALA A 138 10.06 -12.51 1.48
N SER A 139 8.98 -12.13 0.82
CA SER A 139 7.68 -12.82 0.94
C SER A 139 6.95 -12.81 -0.39
N THR A 140 6.06 -13.79 -0.57
CA THR A 140 5.16 -13.88 -1.73
C THR A 140 3.91 -14.65 -1.35
N GLY A 141 2.81 -14.39 -2.03
CA GLY A 141 1.54 -15.06 -1.75
C GLY A 141 0.76 -14.37 -0.64
N ILE A 142 0.16 -15.16 0.22
CA ILE A 142 -0.66 -14.74 1.37
C ILE A 142 -0.15 -15.37 2.65
N THR A 143 -0.37 -14.71 3.77
CA THR A 143 -0.07 -15.23 5.09
C THR A 143 -1.06 -16.33 5.50
N GLU A 144 -0.73 -17.10 6.54
CA GLU A 144 -1.65 -18.11 7.09
C GLU A 144 -2.98 -17.49 7.54
N ASP A 145 -2.94 -16.32 8.17
CA ASP A 145 -4.15 -15.63 8.61
C ASP A 145 -5.01 -15.17 7.44
N GLU A 146 -4.40 -14.62 6.39
CA GLU A 146 -5.10 -14.25 5.16
C GLU A 146 -5.69 -15.48 4.44
N ALA A 147 -4.98 -16.61 4.45
CA ALA A 147 -5.47 -17.86 3.89
C ALA A 147 -6.70 -18.38 4.65
N ARG A 148 -6.67 -18.33 5.98
CA ARG A 148 -7.82 -18.71 6.83
C ARG A 148 -9.05 -17.82 6.60
N GLN A 149 -8.83 -16.51 6.35
CA GLN A 149 -9.92 -15.56 6.04
C GLN A 149 -10.45 -15.70 4.61
N ALA A 150 -9.67 -16.25 3.71
CA ALA A 150 -10.06 -16.43 2.31
C ALA A 150 -10.92 -17.69 2.07
N GLY A 151 -10.87 -18.68 2.95
CA GLY A 151 -11.64 -19.93 2.92
C GLY A 151 -10.83 -21.07 2.32
#